data_59853d1308230c6d8ec2629471547ce8
#
_entry.id   59853d1308230c6d8ec2629471547ce8
#
_cell.length_a   1.000
_cell.length_b   1.000
_cell.length_c   1.000
_cell.angle_alpha   90.00
_cell.angle_beta   90.00
_cell.angle_gamma   90.00
#
_symmetry.space_group_name_H-M   'P 1'
#
loop_
_entity.id
_entity.type
_entity.pdbx_description
1 polymer ?
#
loop_
_entity_poly.entity_id
_entity_poly.type
_entity_poly.pdbx_seq_one_letter_code
_entity_poly.pdbx_strand_id
1 'polypeptide(L)'
;VDPALSKGKDIRAGLELISGRYLNEAYNSYQFGDYAEASVLFEKAADAMETAPLSKMDTTAVYNAGFTAWISKDYPRAQKFFEKCLANNYYYAGGEVFAKLADVYTNLGQKDAARDVLEKGFTTYPQSQSILIGLINYYLESGQNTDRLFVLINEAKKNEPDNASLYYVEGNIYKELGQTENAVKAYYKCADINPNYEFGYVGVGILYYNQAIELQQKAADEFDDKKYEAIVAEFNTALKNAIEPFEKAFEVSKDNSIKVNIAEYLKNIYYRFSSDSQEYMDGYKKYDAIVKSGQAM
;
A
#
# COMPACT_ATOMS: atom_id res chain seq x y z
N VAL A 1 -53.11 -17.54 26.32
CA VAL A 1 -51.82 -16.94 25.88
C VAL A 1 -51.69 -15.64 26.66
N ASP A 2 -50.59 -15.47 27.39
CA ASP A 2 -50.28 -14.25 28.15
C ASP A 2 -50.22 -13.04 27.21
N PRO A 3 -51.02 -11.98 27.40
CA PRO A 3 -51.04 -10.80 26.54
C PRO A 3 -49.66 -10.07 26.49
N ALA A 4 -48.86 -10.15 27.56
CA ALA A 4 -47.54 -9.56 27.62
C ALA A 4 -46.54 -10.31 26.70
N LEU A 5 -46.64 -11.63 26.62
CA LEU A 5 -45.85 -12.47 25.71
C LEU A 5 -46.23 -12.26 24.24
N SER A 6 -47.52 -12.02 23.95
CA SER A 6 -47.99 -11.69 22.60
C SER A 6 -47.42 -10.33 22.14
N LYS A 7 -47.56 -9.29 22.95
CA LYS A 7 -47.02 -7.96 22.64
C LYS A 7 -45.48 -7.98 22.41
N GLY A 8 -44.76 -8.76 23.21
CA GLY A 8 -43.30 -8.91 23.04
C GLY A 8 -42.93 -9.54 21.70
N LYS A 9 -43.70 -10.51 21.21
CA LYS A 9 -43.51 -11.13 19.88
C LYS A 9 -43.81 -10.15 18.75
N ASP A 10 -44.88 -9.38 18.86
CA ASP A 10 -45.28 -8.39 17.86
C ASP A 10 -44.22 -7.25 17.75
N ILE A 11 -43.70 -6.80 18.89
CA ILE A 11 -42.61 -5.78 18.91
C ILE A 11 -41.33 -6.34 18.26
N ARG A 12 -40.95 -7.59 18.57
CA ARG A 12 -39.77 -8.23 17.92
C ARG A 12 -39.93 -8.29 16.41
N ALA A 13 -41.06 -8.82 15.93
CA ALA A 13 -41.36 -8.90 14.50
C ALA A 13 -41.35 -7.51 13.83
N GLY A 14 -41.86 -6.49 14.51
CA GLY A 14 -41.83 -5.10 14.04
C GLY A 14 -40.40 -4.55 13.91
N LEU A 15 -39.54 -4.78 14.91
CA LEU A 15 -38.16 -4.34 14.90
C LEU A 15 -37.36 -5.06 13.82
N GLU A 16 -37.54 -6.37 13.64
CA GLU A 16 -36.92 -7.14 12.55
C GLU A 16 -37.33 -6.62 11.17
N LEU A 17 -38.63 -6.30 11.00
CA LEU A 17 -39.13 -5.72 9.75
C LEU A 17 -38.53 -4.33 9.48
N ILE A 18 -38.41 -3.49 10.50
CA ILE A 18 -37.81 -2.15 10.39
C ILE A 18 -36.34 -2.28 10.03
N SER A 19 -35.58 -3.14 10.71
CA SER A 19 -34.18 -3.41 10.37
C SER A 19 -34.05 -3.88 8.94
N GLY A 20 -34.84 -4.84 8.48
CA GLY A 20 -34.82 -5.34 7.11
C GLY A 20 -35.11 -4.26 6.06
N ARG A 21 -36.02 -3.33 6.34
CA ARG A 21 -36.26 -2.18 5.43
C ARG A 21 -35.07 -1.26 5.36
N TYR A 22 -34.49 -0.88 6.50
CA TYR A 22 -33.27 -0.06 6.49
C TYR A 22 -32.09 -0.74 5.79
N LEU A 23 -31.91 -2.06 5.97
CA LEU A 23 -30.89 -2.81 5.23
C LEU A 23 -31.10 -2.73 3.72
N ASN A 24 -32.31 -2.93 3.23
CA ASN A 24 -32.62 -2.85 1.81
C ASN A 24 -32.35 -1.44 1.26
N GLU A 25 -32.77 -0.40 1.95
CA GLU A 25 -32.50 0.99 1.58
C GLU A 25 -30.98 1.29 1.61
N ALA A 26 -30.27 0.79 2.63
CA ALA A 26 -28.82 0.95 2.75
C ALA A 26 -28.04 0.32 1.58
N TYR A 27 -28.42 -0.91 1.18
CA TYR A 27 -27.81 -1.56 0.02
C TYR A 27 -28.15 -0.85 -1.30
N ASN A 28 -29.34 -0.28 -1.43
CA ASN A 28 -29.68 0.54 -2.59
C ASN A 28 -28.80 1.80 -2.62
N SER A 29 -28.73 2.57 -1.53
CA SER A 29 -27.85 3.76 -1.46
C SER A 29 -26.38 3.41 -1.75
N TYR A 30 -25.90 2.26 -1.25
CA TYR A 30 -24.56 1.76 -1.55
C TYR A 30 -24.37 1.50 -3.05
N GLN A 31 -25.32 0.85 -3.71
CA GLN A 31 -25.26 0.57 -5.16
C GLN A 31 -25.26 1.84 -6.02
N PHE A 32 -25.96 2.89 -5.56
CA PHE A 32 -25.97 4.20 -6.24
C PHE A 32 -24.76 5.07 -5.89
N GLY A 33 -23.86 4.60 -5.00
CA GLY A 33 -22.65 5.34 -4.59
C GLY A 33 -22.91 6.38 -3.49
N ASP A 34 -24.10 6.42 -2.93
CA ASP A 34 -24.42 7.30 -1.79
C ASP A 34 -24.00 6.63 -0.47
N TYR A 35 -22.67 6.58 -0.27
CA TYR A 35 -22.06 5.88 0.86
C TYR A 35 -22.35 6.56 2.20
N ALA A 36 -22.52 7.89 2.22
CA ALA A 36 -22.86 8.62 3.43
C ALA A 36 -24.25 8.25 3.93
N GLU A 37 -25.26 8.24 3.05
CA GLU A 37 -26.62 7.81 3.39
C GLU A 37 -26.67 6.31 3.71
N ALA A 38 -25.95 5.47 2.95
CA ALA A 38 -25.84 4.04 3.24
C ALA A 38 -25.34 3.78 4.68
N SER A 39 -24.32 4.54 5.13
CA SER A 39 -23.81 4.43 6.50
C SER A 39 -24.87 4.73 7.54
N VAL A 40 -25.67 5.77 7.36
CA VAL A 40 -26.75 6.15 8.27
C VAL A 40 -27.85 5.07 8.31
N LEU A 41 -28.19 4.52 7.15
CA LEU A 41 -29.22 3.48 7.05
C LEU A 41 -28.76 2.16 7.66
N PHE A 42 -27.50 1.75 7.48
CA PHE A 42 -26.93 0.59 8.17
C PHE A 42 -26.91 0.78 9.70
N GLU A 43 -26.59 1.99 10.20
CA GLU A 43 -26.69 2.27 11.63
C GLU A 43 -28.12 2.12 12.13
N LYS A 44 -29.12 2.69 11.45
CA LYS A 44 -30.54 2.54 11.83
C LYS A 44 -30.99 1.08 11.84
N ALA A 45 -30.49 0.27 10.90
CA ALA A 45 -30.76 -1.16 10.88
C ALA A 45 -30.17 -1.87 12.10
N ALA A 46 -28.92 -1.55 12.46
CA ALA A 46 -28.26 -2.09 13.65
C ALA A 46 -28.94 -1.67 14.93
N ASP A 47 -29.33 -0.39 15.07
CA ASP A 47 -30.03 0.15 16.24
C ASP A 47 -31.38 -0.52 16.44
N ALA A 48 -32.12 -0.81 15.38
CA ALA A 48 -33.37 -1.55 15.48
C ALA A 48 -33.18 -2.95 16.08
N MET A 49 -32.11 -3.65 15.71
CA MET A 49 -31.75 -4.96 16.24
C MET A 49 -31.28 -4.91 17.71
N GLU A 50 -30.60 -3.83 18.09
CA GLU A 50 -30.13 -3.62 19.47
C GLU A 50 -31.23 -3.13 20.42
N THR A 51 -32.36 -2.65 19.87
CA THR A 51 -33.51 -2.19 20.67
C THR A 51 -34.18 -3.36 21.36
N ALA A 52 -34.54 -3.18 22.65
CA ALA A 52 -35.30 -4.18 23.40
C ALA A 52 -36.68 -4.39 22.75
N PRO A 53 -37.20 -5.62 22.68
CA PRO A 53 -36.72 -6.83 23.34
C PRO A 53 -35.79 -7.71 22.51
N LEU A 54 -35.29 -7.25 21.35
CA LEU A 54 -34.32 -7.99 20.56
C LEU A 54 -32.94 -8.02 21.24
N SER A 55 -32.43 -6.84 21.58
CA SER A 55 -31.14 -6.64 22.27
C SER A 55 -30.01 -7.44 21.66
N LYS A 56 -29.94 -7.51 20.31
CA LYS A 56 -28.99 -8.29 19.53
C LYS A 56 -28.22 -7.40 18.62
N MET A 57 -26.88 -7.46 18.68
CA MET A 57 -26.03 -6.76 17.73
C MET A 57 -26.12 -7.44 16.37
N ASP A 58 -26.42 -6.66 15.33
CA ASP A 58 -26.21 -7.04 13.93
C ASP A 58 -24.79 -6.63 13.52
N THR A 59 -23.86 -7.58 13.63
CA THR A 59 -22.44 -7.35 13.34
C THR A 59 -22.20 -6.93 11.89
N THR A 60 -23.02 -7.44 10.96
CA THR A 60 -22.91 -7.10 9.54
C THR A 60 -23.36 -5.66 9.29
N ALA A 61 -24.49 -5.25 9.86
CA ALA A 61 -24.97 -3.88 9.74
C ALA A 61 -24.00 -2.88 10.38
N VAL A 62 -23.46 -3.20 11.56
CA VAL A 62 -22.43 -2.36 12.23
C VAL A 62 -21.18 -2.25 11.38
N TYR A 63 -20.66 -3.35 10.82
CA TYR A 63 -19.51 -3.33 9.93
C TYR A 63 -19.78 -2.49 8.68
N ASN A 64 -20.92 -2.70 8.02
CA ASN A 64 -21.27 -1.95 6.81
C ASN A 64 -21.46 -0.46 7.07
N ALA A 65 -22.00 -0.06 8.25
CA ALA A 65 -22.05 1.33 8.64
C ALA A 65 -20.65 1.96 8.74
N GLY A 66 -19.68 1.25 9.32
CA GLY A 66 -18.30 1.67 9.39
C GLY A 66 -17.63 1.70 8.03
N PHE A 67 -17.85 0.68 7.21
CA PHE A 67 -17.24 0.55 5.89
C PHE A 67 -17.71 1.65 4.92
N THR A 68 -19.00 1.92 4.89
CA THR A 68 -19.57 2.98 4.05
C THR A 68 -19.19 4.38 4.53
N ALA A 69 -19.10 4.59 5.86
CA ALA A 69 -18.52 5.81 6.43
C ALA A 69 -17.04 5.99 6.01
N TRP A 70 -16.24 4.90 6.03
CA TRP A 70 -14.86 4.93 5.59
C TRP A 70 -14.73 5.32 4.11
N ILE A 71 -15.55 4.72 3.20
CA ILE A 71 -15.56 5.08 1.77
C ILE A 71 -15.93 6.55 1.56
N SER A 72 -16.92 7.06 2.32
CA SER A 72 -17.34 8.47 2.25
C SER A 72 -16.38 9.44 2.96
N LYS A 73 -15.27 8.91 3.54
CA LYS A 73 -14.26 9.65 4.31
C LYS A 73 -14.81 10.30 5.60
N ASP A 74 -15.95 9.84 6.11
CA ASP A 74 -16.40 10.19 7.45
C ASP A 74 -15.66 9.33 8.48
N TYR A 75 -14.38 9.65 8.69
CA TYR A 75 -13.49 8.88 9.55
C TYR A 75 -13.93 8.83 11.02
N PRO A 76 -14.46 9.90 11.63
CA PRO A 76 -14.98 9.81 12.99
C PRO A 76 -16.12 8.79 13.12
N ARG A 77 -16.99 8.75 12.12
CA ARG A 77 -18.08 7.80 12.07
C ARG A 77 -17.58 6.36 11.83
N ALA A 78 -16.64 6.19 10.90
CA ALA A 78 -16.01 4.90 10.64
C ALA A 78 -15.30 4.35 11.89
N GLN A 79 -14.56 5.19 12.61
CA GLN A 79 -13.92 4.84 13.88
C GLN A 79 -14.93 4.24 14.87
N LYS A 80 -16.03 4.95 15.13
CA LYS A 80 -17.10 4.50 16.05
C LYS A 80 -17.54 3.06 15.77
N PHE A 81 -17.78 2.75 14.50
CA PHE A 81 -18.33 1.44 14.12
C PHE A 81 -17.29 0.34 14.10
N PHE A 82 -16.07 0.62 13.62
CA PHE A 82 -15.00 -0.38 13.64
C PHE A 82 -14.54 -0.69 15.07
N GLU A 83 -14.47 0.31 15.95
CA GLU A 83 -14.21 0.08 17.38
C GLU A 83 -15.33 -0.77 18.01
N LYS A 84 -16.59 -0.51 17.65
CA LYS A 84 -17.74 -1.33 18.10
C LYS A 84 -17.62 -2.78 17.60
N CYS A 85 -17.15 -2.99 16.36
CA CYS A 85 -16.87 -4.33 15.85
C CYS A 85 -15.80 -5.03 16.70
N LEU A 86 -14.68 -4.39 16.95
CA LEU A 86 -13.57 -4.99 17.73
C LEU A 86 -13.98 -5.25 19.18
N ALA A 87 -14.74 -4.36 19.80
CA ALA A 87 -15.23 -4.52 21.17
C ALA A 87 -16.15 -5.75 21.32
N ASN A 88 -16.81 -6.16 20.24
CA ASN A 88 -17.67 -7.32 20.18
C ASN A 88 -17.03 -8.54 19.50
N ASN A 89 -15.71 -8.55 19.37
CA ASN A 89 -14.92 -9.62 18.73
C ASN A 89 -15.36 -9.95 17.30
N TYR A 90 -15.88 -8.96 16.58
CA TYR A 90 -16.20 -9.09 15.17
C TYR A 90 -15.11 -8.49 14.33
N TYR A 91 -14.35 -9.34 13.66
CA TYR A 91 -13.14 -8.94 12.95
C TYR A 91 -13.28 -8.89 11.42
N TYR A 92 -14.40 -9.42 10.90
CA TYR A 92 -14.67 -9.63 9.48
C TYR A 92 -13.58 -10.47 8.79
N ALA A 93 -13.76 -10.81 7.52
CA ALA A 93 -12.89 -11.71 6.75
C ALA A 93 -11.38 -11.46 6.99
N GLY A 94 -10.70 -12.42 7.64
CA GLY A 94 -9.25 -12.35 7.84
C GLY A 94 -8.75 -11.17 8.68
N GLY A 95 -9.60 -10.55 9.52
CA GLY A 95 -9.20 -9.44 10.36
C GLY A 95 -9.22 -8.07 9.68
N GLU A 96 -9.99 -7.92 8.61
CA GLU A 96 -10.05 -6.67 7.82
C GLU A 96 -10.41 -5.43 8.67
N VAL A 97 -11.21 -5.60 9.74
CA VAL A 97 -11.57 -4.50 10.65
C VAL A 97 -10.34 -3.85 11.27
N PHE A 98 -9.30 -4.63 11.60
CA PHE A 98 -8.06 -4.08 12.15
C PHE A 98 -7.36 -3.16 11.15
N ALA A 99 -7.24 -3.58 9.90
CA ALA A 99 -6.60 -2.80 8.84
C ALA A 99 -7.40 -1.53 8.50
N LYS A 100 -8.74 -1.65 8.39
CA LYS A 100 -9.61 -0.50 8.14
C LYS A 100 -9.57 0.53 9.28
N LEU A 101 -9.61 0.06 10.54
CA LEU A 101 -9.52 0.96 11.69
C LEU A 101 -8.16 1.63 11.78
N ALA A 102 -7.08 0.94 11.42
CA ALA A 102 -5.75 1.55 11.35
C ALA A 102 -5.68 2.67 10.29
N ASP A 103 -6.27 2.45 9.11
CA ASP A 103 -6.38 3.49 8.09
C ASP A 103 -7.19 4.69 8.59
N VAL A 104 -8.31 4.45 9.27
CA VAL A 104 -9.11 5.51 9.91
C VAL A 104 -8.29 6.30 10.92
N TYR A 105 -7.58 5.61 11.83
CA TYR A 105 -6.72 6.28 12.81
C TYR A 105 -5.62 7.11 12.15
N THR A 106 -5.01 6.59 11.07
CA THR A 106 -4.00 7.31 10.30
C THR A 106 -4.55 8.60 9.71
N ASN A 107 -5.74 8.53 9.09
CA ASN A 107 -6.41 9.70 8.52
C ASN A 107 -6.86 10.73 9.58
N LEU A 108 -7.10 10.29 10.82
CA LEU A 108 -7.38 11.15 11.97
C LEU A 108 -6.10 11.67 12.67
N GLY A 109 -4.90 11.33 12.16
CA GLY A 109 -3.62 11.73 12.78
C GLY A 109 -3.25 10.94 14.03
N GLN A 110 -3.96 9.86 14.35
CA GLN A 110 -3.79 9.01 15.53
C GLN A 110 -2.81 7.85 15.24
N LYS A 111 -1.58 8.17 14.87
CA LYS A 111 -0.60 7.18 14.36
C LYS A 111 -0.29 6.05 15.34
N ASP A 112 -0.18 6.34 16.65
CA ASP A 112 0.08 5.31 17.65
C ASP A 112 -1.11 4.34 17.81
N ALA A 113 -2.33 4.85 17.77
CA ALA A 113 -3.53 4.01 17.80
C ALA A 113 -3.61 3.11 16.53
N ALA A 114 -3.20 3.63 15.38
CA ALA A 114 -3.10 2.84 14.14
C ALA A 114 -2.12 1.68 14.30
N ARG A 115 -0.92 1.93 14.83
CA ARG A 115 0.06 0.88 15.13
C ARG A 115 -0.52 -0.16 16.10
N ASP A 116 -1.08 0.28 17.21
CA ASP A 116 -1.54 -0.62 18.28
C ASP A 116 -2.66 -1.54 17.82
N VAL A 117 -3.59 -1.03 17.00
CA VAL A 117 -4.65 -1.85 16.42
C VAL A 117 -4.10 -2.85 15.39
N LEU A 118 -3.11 -2.46 14.59
CA LEU A 118 -2.45 -3.37 13.64
C LEU A 118 -1.66 -4.47 14.36
N GLU A 119 -0.90 -4.15 15.42
CA GLU A 119 -0.17 -5.14 16.22
C GLU A 119 -1.12 -6.16 16.88
N LYS A 120 -2.26 -5.68 17.39
CA LYS A 120 -3.32 -6.56 17.90
C LYS A 120 -3.89 -7.44 16.77
N GLY A 121 -4.12 -6.86 15.61
CA GLY A 121 -4.57 -7.58 14.42
C GLY A 121 -3.57 -8.63 13.98
N PHE A 122 -2.29 -8.32 13.92
CA PHE A 122 -1.21 -9.25 13.56
C PHE A 122 -1.13 -10.43 14.54
N THR A 123 -1.29 -10.18 15.83
CA THR A 123 -1.31 -11.25 16.83
C THR A 123 -2.45 -12.24 16.59
N THR A 124 -3.60 -11.78 16.10
CA THR A 124 -4.81 -12.59 15.87
C THR A 124 -4.83 -13.21 14.46
N TYR A 125 -4.34 -12.47 13.47
CA TYR A 125 -4.32 -12.82 12.05
C TYR A 125 -2.94 -12.56 11.43
N PRO A 126 -1.90 -13.34 11.80
CA PRO A 126 -0.53 -13.10 11.34
C PRO A 126 -0.36 -13.27 9.82
N GLN A 127 -1.32 -13.91 9.14
CA GLN A 127 -1.32 -14.12 7.70
C GLN A 127 -2.10 -13.04 6.93
N SER A 128 -2.72 -12.08 7.64
CA SER A 128 -3.48 -11.02 6.98
C SER A 128 -2.57 -10.04 6.26
N GLN A 129 -2.61 -10.05 4.94
CA GLN A 129 -1.76 -9.20 4.10
C GLN A 129 -2.01 -7.70 4.35
N SER A 130 -3.26 -7.29 4.52
CA SER A 130 -3.61 -5.89 4.79
C SER A 130 -3.04 -5.39 6.12
N ILE A 131 -3.03 -6.24 7.16
CA ILE A 131 -2.44 -5.92 8.46
C ILE A 131 -0.90 -5.85 8.34
N LEU A 132 -0.28 -6.82 7.67
CA LEU A 132 1.16 -6.85 7.44
C LEU A 132 1.63 -5.61 6.68
N ILE A 133 0.96 -5.25 5.58
CA ILE A 133 1.28 -4.04 4.80
C ILE A 133 1.12 -2.80 5.66
N GLY A 134 0.05 -2.70 6.44
CA GLY A 134 -0.19 -1.58 7.34
C GLY A 134 0.95 -1.39 8.36
N LEU A 135 1.41 -2.48 9.00
CA LEU A 135 2.54 -2.45 9.94
C LEU A 135 3.86 -2.09 9.25
N ILE A 136 4.12 -2.67 8.09
CA ILE A 136 5.33 -2.38 7.31
C ILE A 136 5.36 -0.89 6.96
N ASN A 137 4.27 -0.34 6.43
CA ASN A 137 4.19 1.08 6.09
C ASN A 137 4.39 1.97 7.33
N TYR A 138 3.75 1.63 8.45
CA TYR A 138 3.92 2.38 9.70
C TYR A 138 5.39 2.43 10.13
N TYR A 139 6.07 1.27 10.17
CA TYR A 139 7.45 1.21 10.61
C TYR A 139 8.44 1.82 9.60
N LEU A 140 8.15 1.75 8.30
CA LEU A 140 8.92 2.46 7.27
C LEU A 140 8.82 3.99 7.44
N GLU A 141 7.60 4.51 7.59
CA GLU A 141 7.37 5.95 7.75
C GLU A 141 7.94 6.50 9.06
N SER A 142 7.86 5.73 10.14
CA SER A 142 8.38 6.15 11.44
C SER A 142 9.90 6.11 11.52
N GLY A 143 10.57 5.36 10.64
CA GLY A 143 12.00 5.08 10.71
C GLY A 143 12.43 4.31 11.97
N GLN A 144 11.47 3.77 12.72
CA GLN A 144 11.70 3.10 14.00
C GLN A 144 11.59 1.59 13.84
N ASN A 145 12.32 0.86 14.71
CA ASN A 145 12.18 -0.57 14.92
C ASN A 145 12.37 -1.43 13.65
N THR A 146 13.49 -1.24 12.98
CA THR A 146 13.88 -1.98 11.78
C THR A 146 13.86 -3.50 11.97
N ASP A 147 14.23 -3.98 13.16
CA ASP A 147 14.18 -5.41 13.48
C ASP A 147 12.74 -5.94 13.39
N ARG A 148 11.78 -5.13 13.82
CA ARG A 148 10.36 -5.48 13.70
C ARG A 148 9.91 -5.57 12.24
N LEU A 149 10.38 -4.66 11.39
CA LEU A 149 10.14 -4.72 9.94
C LEU A 149 10.61 -6.03 9.34
N PHE A 150 11.83 -6.46 9.64
CA PHE A 150 12.33 -7.74 9.12
C PHE A 150 11.54 -8.94 9.64
N VAL A 151 11.09 -8.93 10.89
CA VAL A 151 10.21 -9.99 11.43
C VAL A 151 8.90 -10.04 10.62
N LEU A 152 8.26 -8.90 10.37
CA LEU A 152 7.00 -8.83 9.61
C LEU A 152 7.15 -9.29 8.16
N ILE A 153 8.20 -8.81 7.47
CA ILE A 153 8.49 -9.21 6.09
C ILE A 153 8.80 -10.70 6.01
N ASN A 154 9.59 -11.23 6.94
CA ASN A 154 9.91 -12.65 6.94
C ASN A 154 8.67 -13.51 7.22
N GLU A 155 7.76 -13.08 8.07
CA GLU A 155 6.50 -13.77 8.29
C GLU A 155 5.60 -13.71 7.04
N ALA A 156 5.50 -12.55 6.41
CA ALA A 156 4.77 -12.41 5.15
C ALA A 156 5.33 -13.32 4.04
N LYS A 157 6.67 -13.39 3.90
CA LYS A 157 7.32 -14.27 2.92
C LYS A 157 7.14 -15.76 3.20
N LYS A 158 7.00 -16.17 4.47
CA LYS A 158 6.65 -17.57 4.78
C LYS A 158 5.25 -17.94 4.32
N ASN A 159 4.31 -17.00 4.44
CA ASN A 159 2.93 -17.21 4.03
C ASN A 159 2.77 -17.16 2.51
N GLU A 160 3.50 -16.26 1.85
CA GLU A 160 3.42 -16.00 0.41
C GLU A 160 4.84 -15.95 -0.21
N PRO A 161 5.54 -17.10 -0.32
CA PRO A 161 6.93 -17.13 -0.79
C PRO A 161 7.11 -16.68 -2.25
N ASP A 162 6.04 -16.79 -3.05
CA ASP A 162 6.02 -16.41 -4.47
C ASP A 162 5.43 -15.00 -4.70
N ASN A 163 5.20 -14.23 -3.63
CA ASN A 163 4.74 -12.85 -3.74
C ASN A 163 5.91 -11.90 -3.96
N ALA A 164 6.15 -11.55 -5.22
CA ALA A 164 7.24 -10.66 -5.63
C ALA A 164 7.23 -9.32 -4.91
N SER A 165 6.04 -8.78 -4.59
CA SER A 165 5.93 -7.47 -3.92
C SER A 165 6.57 -7.43 -2.53
N LEU A 166 6.60 -8.57 -1.81
CA LEU A 166 7.24 -8.64 -0.50
C LEU A 166 8.76 -8.47 -0.60
N TYR A 167 9.39 -9.00 -1.64
CA TYR A 167 10.83 -8.83 -1.88
C TYR A 167 11.14 -7.41 -2.38
N TYR A 168 10.23 -6.79 -3.12
CA TYR A 168 10.35 -5.37 -3.44
C TYR A 168 10.33 -4.49 -2.19
N VAL A 169 9.38 -4.74 -1.26
CA VAL A 169 9.33 -4.03 0.03
C VAL A 169 10.57 -4.28 0.87
N GLU A 170 11.08 -5.52 0.92
CA GLU A 170 12.35 -5.85 1.58
C GLU A 170 13.52 -5.04 0.98
N GLY A 171 13.58 -4.93 -0.34
CA GLY A 171 14.56 -4.09 -1.03
C GLY A 171 14.47 -2.62 -0.64
N ASN A 172 13.25 -2.07 -0.51
CA ASN A 172 13.04 -0.72 -0.03
C ASN A 172 13.54 -0.53 1.41
N ILE A 173 13.30 -1.49 2.30
CA ILE A 173 13.81 -1.45 3.68
C ILE A 173 15.34 -1.40 3.68
N TYR A 174 16.00 -2.29 2.94
CA TYR A 174 17.46 -2.29 2.83
C TYR A 174 18.00 -0.99 2.23
N LYS A 175 17.31 -0.41 1.24
CA LYS A 175 17.67 0.89 0.65
C LYS A 175 17.63 2.01 1.70
N GLU A 176 16.55 2.12 2.47
CA GLU A 176 16.43 3.13 3.54
C GLU A 176 17.49 2.96 4.65
N LEU A 177 17.99 1.75 4.86
CA LEU A 177 19.09 1.45 5.79
C LEU A 177 20.48 1.69 5.20
N GLY A 178 20.59 2.13 3.94
CA GLY A 178 21.86 2.28 3.26
C GLY A 178 22.56 0.94 2.93
N GLN A 179 21.85 -0.18 3.02
CA GLN A 179 22.39 -1.52 2.74
C GLN A 179 22.21 -1.86 1.26
N THR A 180 22.92 -1.15 0.42
CA THR A 180 22.79 -1.18 -1.06
C THR A 180 22.87 -2.58 -1.65
N GLU A 181 23.84 -3.41 -1.24
CA GLU A 181 24.00 -4.77 -1.78
C GLU A 181 22.81 -5.67 -1.43
N ASN A 182 22.27 -5.56 -0.21
CA ASN A 182 21.10 -6.31 0.22
C ASN A 182 19.84 -5.84 -0.52
N ALA A 183 19.70 -4.54 -0.75
CA ALA A 183 18.61 -3.97 -1.53
C ALA A 183 18.62 -4.50 -2.98
N VAL A 184 19.77 -4.51 -3.63
CA VAL A 184 19.94 -5.08 -5.00
C VAL A 184 19.53 -6.54 -5.03
N LYS A 185 20.00 -7.35 -4.08
CA LYS A 185 19.64 -8.78 -4.00
C LYS A 185 18.14 -9.00 -3.83
N ALA A 186 17.50 -8.21 -2.96
CA ALA A 186 16.06 -8.30 -2.73
C ALA A 186 15.25 -7.89 -3.98
N TYR A 187 15.65 -6.82 -4.67
CA TYR A 187 15.00 -6.39 -5.89
C TYR A 187 15.15 -7.39 -7.04
N TYR A 188 16.34 -7.98 -7.23
CA TYR A 188 16.50 -9.05 -8.22
C TYR A 188 15.73 -10.30 -7.83
N LYS A 189 15.64 -10.66 -6.54
CA LYS A 189 14.79 -11.76 -6.09
C LYS A 189 13.32 -11.50 -6.40
N CYS A 190 12.85 -10.27 -6.26
CA CYS A 190 11.52 -9.85 -6.72
C CYS A 190 11.33 -10.13 -8.22
N ALA A 191 12.29 -9.72 -9.06
CA ALA A 191 12.26 -9.94 -10.50
C ALA A 191 12.37 -11.43 -10.89
N ASP A 192 13.14 -12.23 -10.17
CA ASP A 192 13.23 -13.69 -10.37
C ASP A 192 11.90 -14.40 -10.11
N ILE A 193 11.17 -13.97 -9.08
CA ILE A 193 9.85 -14.55 -8.72
C ILE A 193 8.81 -14.17 -9.75
N ASN A 194 8.77 -12.90 -10.14
CA ASN A 194 7.87 -12.42 -11.18
C ASN A 194 8.60 -11.51 -12.18
N PRO A 195 9.12 -12.08 -13.29
CA PRO A 195 9.83 -11.31 -14.31
C PRO A 195 8.98 -10.23 -15.01
N ASN A 196 7.67 -10.27 -14.87
CA ASN A 196 6.75 -9.26 -15.42
C ASN A 196 6.36 -8.18 -14.39
N TYR A 197 6.94 -8.24 -13.19
CA TYR A 197 6.69 -7.24 -12.14
C TYR A 197 7.81 -6.20 -12.17
N GLU A 198 7.55 -5.10 -12.87
CA GLU A 198 8.54 -4.06 -13.19
C GLU A 198 9.26 -3.46 -11.98
N PHE A 199 8.61 -3.44 -10.80
CA PHE A 199 9.14 -2.75 -9.63
C PHE A 199 10.44 -3.33 -9.09
N GLY A 200 10.72 -4.61 -9.29
CA GLY A 200 12.02 -5.18 -8.97
C GLY A 200 13.14 -4.52 -9.77
N TYR A 201 12.96 -4.42 -11.07
CA TYR A 201 13.92 -3.77 -11.97
C TYR A 201 13.99 -2.26 -11.74
N VAL A 202 12.85 -1.59 -11.55
CA VAL A 202 12.80 -0.16 -11.20
C VAL A 202 13.60 0.12 -9.93
N GLY A 203 13.45 -0.73 -8.91
CA GLY A 203 14.18 -0.60 -7.63
C GLY A 203 15.69 -0.62 -7.82
N VAL A 204 16.21 -1.56 -8.62
CA VAL A 204 17.66 -1.63 -8.95
C VAL A 204 18.10 -0.39 -9.73
N GLY A 205 17.34 0.00 -10.76
CA GLY A 205 17.66 1.16 -11.60
C GLY A 205 17.74 2.45 -10.79
N ILE A 206 16.73 2.71 -9.96
CA ILE A 206 16.70 3.88 -9.07
C ILE A 206 17.87 3.87 -8.08
N LEU A 207 18.23 2.70 -7.55
CA LEU A 207 19.31 2.59 -6.57
C LEU A 207 20.65 2.99 -7.19
N TYR A 208 20.98 2.48 -8.37
CA TYR A 208 22.21 2.87 -9.08
C TYR A 208 22.17 4.33 -9.56
N TYR A 209 21.01 4.82 -10.00
CA TYR A 209 20.87 6.22 -10.39
C TYR A 209 21.08 7.17 -9.20
N ASN A 210 20.52 6.87 -8.03
CA ASN A 210 20.74 7.67 -6.82
C ASN A 210 22.21 7.62 -6.38
N GLN A 211 22.85 6.47 -6.44
CA GLN A 211 24.29 6.35 -6.19
C GLN A 211 25.10 7.28 -7.12
N ALA A 212 24.71 7.34 -8.40
CA ALA A 212 25.35 8.28 -9.34
C ALA A 212 25.14 9.74 -8.93
N ILE A 213 23.91 10.13 -8.51
CA ILE A 213 23.65 11.50 -8.04
C ILE A 213 24.51 11.85 -6.81
N GLU A 214 24.66 10.94 -5.86
CA GLU A 214 25.54 11.15 -4.70
C GLU A 214 27.01 11.32 -5.11
N LEU A 215 27.48 10.51 -6.07
CA LEU A 215 28.86 10.63 -6.62
C LEU A 215 29.03 11.94 -7.38
N GLN A 216 28.02 12.40 -8.11
CA GLN A 216 28.06 13.70 -8.79
C GLN A 216 28.23 14.86 -7.79
N GLN A 217 27.51 14.80 -6.66
CA GLN A 217 27.64 15.80 -5.59
C GLN A 217 29.05 15.76 -4.98
N LYS A 218 29.57 14.57 -4.68
CA LYS A 218 30.95 14.41 -4.18
C LYS A 218 32.01 14.95 -5.16
N ALA A 219 31.80 14.72 -6.46
CA ALA A 219 32.73 15.25 -7.48
C ALA A 219 32.72 16.78 -7.51
N ALA A 220 31.55 17.42 -7.29
CA ALA A 220 31.44 18.88 -7.30
C ALA A 220 32.25 19.57 -6.18
N ASP A 221 32.46 18.87 -5.05
CA ASP A 221 33.19 19.36 -3.89
C ASP A 221 34.64 18.88 -3.82
N GLU A 222 35.10 18.08 -4.81
CA GLU A 222 36.47 17.54 -4.82
C GLU A 222 37.44 18.46 -5.62
N PHE A 223 38.55 18.83 -4.98
CA PHE A 223 39.58 19.73 -5.53
C PHE A 223 40.84 19.01 -5.97
N ASP A 224 41.02 17.74 -5.62
CA ASP A 224 42.13 16.91 -6.08
C ASP A 224 41.79 16.26 -7.41
N ASP A 225 42.52 16.58 -8.48
CA ASP A 225 42.24 16.12 -9.84
C ASP A 225 42.14 14.60 -9.94
N LYS A 226 43.03 13.84 -9.28
CA LYS A 226 43.04 12.38 -9.35
C LYS A 226 41.81 11.77 -8.62
N LYS A 227 41.43 12.36 -7.50
CA LYS A 227 40.24 11.92 -6.80
C LYS A 227 38.96 12.28 -7.57
N TYR A 228 38.94 13.47 -8.15
CA TYR A 228 37.82 13.88 -9.02
C TYR A 228 37.66 12.90 -10.20
N GLU A 229 38.72 12.56 -10.91
CA GLU A 229 38.67 11.59 -12.02
C GLU A 229 38.15 10.21 -11.53
N ALA A 230 38.60 9.74 -10.37
CA ALA A 230 38.13 8.49 -9.78
C ALA A 230 36.65 8.54 -9.47
N ILE A 231 36.16 9.61 -8.83
CA ILE A 231 34.72 9.79 -8.51
C ILE A 231 33.88 9.85 -9.79
N VAL A 232 34.37 10.57 -10.83
CA VAL A 232 33.68 10.63 -12.13
C VAL A 232 33.61 9.26 -12.81
N ALA A 233 34.67 8.45 -12.69
CA ALA A 233 34.64 7.08 -13.22
C ALA A 233 33.62 6.20 -12.49
N GLU A 234 33.50 6.29 -11.14
CA GLU A 234 32.50 5.61 -10.35
C GLU A 234 31.07 6.10 -10.69
N PHE A 235 30.87 7.41 -10.84
CA PHE A 235 29.61 8.01 -11.28
C PHE A 235 29.16 7.45 -12.64
N ASN A 236 30.06 7.42 -13.63
CA ASN A 236 29.74 6.89 -14.95
C ASN A 236 29.40 5.39 -14.87
N THR A 237 30.10 4.64 -14.02
CA THR A 237 29.82 3.22 -13.80
C THR A 237 28.44 3.00 -13.18
N ALA A 238 28.08 3.78 -12.16
CA ALA A 238 26.78 3.70 -11.52
C ALA A 238 25.64 4.02 -12.52
N LEU A 239 25.79 5.06 -13.35
CA LEU A 239 24.82 5.36 -14.40
C LEU A 239 24.67 4.21 -15.41
N LYS A 240 25.78 3.62 -15.86
CA LYS A 240 25.74 2.48 -16.80
C LYS A 240 25.06 1.26 -16.19
N ASN A 241 25.28 0.99 -14.90
CA ASN A 241 24.63 -0.11 -14.18
C ASN A 241 23.12 0.08 -14.04
N ALA A 242 22.62 1.31 -14.15
CA ALA A 242 21.19 1.59 -14.13
C ALA A 242 20.47 1.31 -15.46
N ILE A 243 21.20 1.24 -16.60
CA ILE A 243 20.60 1.10 -17.94
C ILE A 243 19.80 -0.19 -18.06
N GLU A 244 20.47 -1.33 -17.91
CA GLU A 244 19.83 -2.65 -18.10
C GLU A 244 18.57 -2.84 -17.21
N PRO A 245 18.61 -2.56 -15.90
CA PRO A 245 17.40 -2.65 -15.07
C PRO A 245 16.28 -1.73 -15.55
N PHE A 246 16.56 -0.48 -15.90
CA PHE A 246 15.52 0.40 -16.41
C PHE A 246 14.97 -0.03 -17.76
N GLU A 247 15.80 -0.53 -18.67
CA GLU A 247 15.33 -1.06 -19.95
C GLU A 247 14.44 -2.28 -19.76
N LYS A 248 14.81 -3.16 -18.82
CA LYS A 248 13.99 -4.32 -18.49
C LYS A 248 12.67 -3.92 -17.87
N ALA A 249 12.67 -2.97 -16.94
CA ALA A 249 11.46 -2.41 -16.37
C ALA A 249 10.57 -1.78 -17.44
N PHE A 250 11.14 -1.03 -18.37
CA PHE A 250 10.42 -0.42 -19.49
C PHE A 250 9.79 -1.47 -20.42
N GLU A 251 10.51 -2.54 -20.70
CA GLU A 251 10.02 -3.65 -21.53
C GLU A 251 8.79 -4.35 -20.92
N VAL A 252 8.87 -4.70 -19.62
CA VAL A 252 7.85 -5.53 -18.96
C VAL A 252 6.66 -4.73 -18.45
N SER A 253 6.82 -3.44 -18.16
CA SER A 253 5.71 -2.62 -17.67
C SER A 253 4.60 -2.48 -18.71
N LYS A 254 3.36 -2.55 -18.23
CA LYS A 254 2.14 -2.32 -19.02
C LYS A 254 1.54 -0.94 -18.78
N ASP A 255 2.03 -0.22 -17.79
CA ASP A 255 1.56 1.10 -17.42
C ASP A 255 2.34 2.18 -18.18
N ASN A 256 1.65 2.97 -19.01
CA ASN A 256 2.26 4.03 -19.80
C ASN A 256 2.93 5.10 -18.92
N SER A 257 2.35 5.43 -17.77
CA SER A 257 2.90 6.43 -16.86
C SER A 257 4.24 5.96 -16.28
N ILE A 258 4.32 4.69 -15.87
CA ILE A 258 5.55 4.07 -15.39
C ILE A 258 6.60 4.05 -16.52
N LYS A 259 6.22 3.65 -17.74
CA LYS A 259 7.12 3.65 -18.90
C LYS A 259 7.69 5.05 -19.20
N VAL A 260 6.85 6.08 -19.20
CA VAL A 260 7.31 7.46 -19.44
C VAL A 260 8.27 7.92 -18.34
N ASN A 261 8.01 7.60 -17.08
CA ASN A 261 8.91 7.92 -15.98
C ASN A 261 10.26 7.19 -16.12
N ILE A 262 10.25 5.91 -16.48
CA ILE A 262 11.50 5.14 -16.75
C ILE A 262 12.24 5.73 -17.94
N ALA A 263 11.52 6.11 -19.00
CA ALA A 263 12.13 6.73 -20.19
C ALA A 263 12.83 8.05 -19.84
N GLU A 264 12.37 8.78 -18.84
CA GLU A 264 13.06 10.00 -18.38
C GLU A 264 14.43 9.69 -17.76
N TYR A 265 14.52 8.66 -16.92
CA TYR A 265 15.83 8.19 -16.40
C TYR A 265 16.75 7.74 -17.54
N LEU A 266 16.26 6.87 -18.41
CA LEU A 266 17.03 6.36 -19.56
C LEU A 266 17.48 7.48 -20.49
N LYS A 267 16.61 8.43 -20.83
CA LYS A 267 16.97 9.62 -21.62
C LYS A 267 18.16 10.35 -21.01
N ASN A 268 18.15 10.62 -19.73
CA ASN A 268 19.22 11.35 -19.05
C ASN A 268 20.52 10.56 -19.03
N ILE A 269 20.47 9.25 -18.81
CA ILE A 269 21.65 8.38 -18.84
C ILE A 269 22.22 8.31 -20.24
N TYR A 270 21.41 8.03 -21.24
CA TYR A 270 21.82 7.93 -22.63
C TYR A 270 22.35 9.26 -23.17
N TYR A 271 21.77 10.40 -22.77
CA TYR A 271 22.28 11.72 -23.11
C TYR A 271 23.69 11.93 -22.59
N ARG A 272 23.99 11.53 -21.37
CA ARG A 272 25.34 11.64 -20.77
C ARG A 272 26.40 10.95 -21.59
N PHE A 273 26.10 9.84 -22.23
CA PHE A 273 27.01 9.03 -23.02
C PHE A 273 26.80 9.17 -24.55
N SER A 274 25.96 10.09 -24.99
CA SER A 274 25.56 10.21 -26.41
C SER A 274 26.71 10.51 -27.38
N SER A 275 27.83 11.08 -26.90
CA SER A 275 29.06 11.31 -27.66
C SER A 275 29.97 10.09 -27.71
N ASP A 276 29.78 9.08 -26.87
CA ASP A 276 30.67 7.93 -26.75
C ASP A 276 30.46 6.91 -27.88
N SER A 277 29.19 6.74 -28.30
CA SER A 277 28.85 5.83 -29.41
C SER A 277 27.49 6.17 -30.04
N GLN A 278 27.27 5.65 -31.27
CA GLN A 278 26.01 5.77 -31.98
C GLN A 278 24.87 5.07 -31.21
N GLU A 279 25.15 3.98 -30.52
CA GLU A 279 24.18 3.24 -29.71
C GLU A 279 23.58 4.12 -28.57
N TYR A 280 24.45 4.85 -27.86
CA TYR A 280 23.99 5.79 -26.83
C TYR A 280 23.19 6.96 -27.41
N MET A 281 23.59 7.47 -28.56
CA MET A 281 22.85 8.52 -29.27
C MET A 281 21.48 8.05 -29.72
N ASP A 282 21.37 6.82 -30.21
CA ASP A 282 20.05 6.24 -30.64
C ASP A 282 19.16 5.95 -29.45
N GLY A 283 19.73 5.45 -28.35
CA GLY A 283 19.03 5.31 -27.07
C GLY A 283 18.47 6.65 -26.57
N TYR A 284 19.29 7.69 -26.57
CA TYR A 284 18.84 9.05 -26.21
C TYR A 284 17.64 9.49 -27.07
N LYS A 285 17.75 9.40 -28.40
CA LYS A 285 16.66 9.81 -29.31
C LYS A 285 15.38 9.03 -29.07
N LYS A 286 15.50 7.72 -28.84
CA LYS A 286 14.35 6.84 -28.55
C LYS A 286 13.60 7.32 -27.30
N TYR A 287 14.31 7.48 -26.19
CA TYR A 287 13.66 7.82 -24.92
C TYR A 287 13.24 9.29 -24.83
N ASP A 288 13.97 10.20 -25.50
CA ASP A 288 13.57 11.61 -25.62
C ASP A 288 12.25 11.77 -26.38
N ALA A 289 12.05 11.00 -27.46
CA ALA A 289 10.79 10.98 -28.20
C ALA A 289 9.62 10.50 -27.33
N ILE A 290 9.82 9.47 -26.51
CA ILE A 290 8.80 8.94 -25.60
C ILE A 290 8.43 10.00 -24.53
N VAL A 291 9.43 10.62 -23.91
CA VAL A 291 9.21 11.66 -22.91
C VAL A 291 8.44 12.85 -23.50
N LYS A 292 8.82 13.29 -24.72
CA LYS A 292 8.15 14.41 -25.41
C LYS A 292 6.70 14.11 -25.81
N SER A 293 6.43 12.88 -26.23
CA SER A 293 5.08 12.47 -26.61
C SER A 293 4.17 12.14 -25.44
N GLY A 294 4.75 11.81 -24.27
CA GLY A 294 4.01 11.27 -23.12
C GLY A 294 3.43 9.89 -23.37
N GLN A 295 3.84 9.20 -24.43
CA GLN A 295 3.34 7.88 -24.82
C GLN A 295 4.49 6.94 -25.15
N ALA A 296 4.55 5.83 -24.44
CA ALA A 296 5.41 4.70 -24.73
C ALA A 296 4.63 3.72 -25.62
N MET A 297 4.96 3.72 -26.92
CA MET A 297 4.40 2.74 -27.89
C MET A 297 4.88 1.33 -27.59
#